data_9dced38e566ad52944cc20b1ffc10ac7
#
_entry.id   9dced38e566ad52944cc20b1ffc10ac7
#
_cell.length_a   1.000
_cell.length_b   1.000
_cell.length_c   1.000
_cell.angle_alpha   90.00
_cell.angle_beta   90.00
_cell.angle_gamma   90.00
#
_symmetry.space_group_name_H-M   'P 1'
#
loop_
_entity.id
_entity.type
_entity.pdbx_description
1 polymer ?
#
loop_
_entity_poly.entity_id
_entity_poly.type
_entity_poly.pdbx_seq_one_letter_code
_entity_poly.pdbx_strand_id
1 'polypeptide(L)'
;TGYRAGAQAYTSMQVAARVGAGVVARHGWPVNLTEYDVEIVAYLTDDRLLLGTRLTREGSLHRRHRVGLGKSTLKASVAFALCWLAAPWEAQTLVDPLCGTATIPIEAALQWPHLTVIGGDRSADELALAMGNRGLCGADVGLCRWDCRELPFETASLDRIVSDLPFGRRVGSHQKNVHLYPRMVREMRRVLAPGGLLVALTLERRLLTR
;
A
#
# COMPACT_ATOMS: atom_id res chain seq x y z
N THR A 1 13.61 17.36 11.42
CA THR A 1 13.82 15.94 11.76
C THR A 1 15.04 15.38 11.03
N GLY A 2 15.87 14.57 11.71
CA GLY A 2 17.05 13.91 11.13
C GLY A 2 16.85 12.39 11.06
N TYR A 3 17.21 11.79 9.95
CA TYR A 3 17.27 10.35 9.72
C TYR A 3 18.67 9.94 9.30
N ARG A 4 19.04 8.70 9.58
CA ARG A 4 20.33 8.13 9.15
C ARG A 4 20.17 6.66 8.73
N ALA A 5 20.96 6.24 7.76
CA ALA A 5 21.12 4.86 7.35
C ALA A 5 22.60 4.52 7.18
N GLY A 6 22.94 3.24 7.34
CA GLY A 6 24.31 2.77 7.31
C GLY A 6 25.08 3.01 8.62
N ALA A 7 26.39 2.77 8.59
CA ALA A 7 27.30 3.00 9.71
C ALA A 7 27.71 4.49 9.75
N GLN A 8 27.09 5.25 10.64
CA GLN A 8 27.31 6.67 10.79
C GLN A 8 27.93 7.01 12.15
N ALA A 9 28.91 7.91 12.15
CA ALA A 9 29.53 8.45 13.36
C ALA A 9 28.57 9.40 14.13
N TYR A 10 27.51 9.88 13.50
CA TYR A 10 26.58 10.89 14.04
C TYR A 10 25.24 10.25 14.38
N THR A 11 24.58 10.76 15.43
CA THR A 11 23.18 10.41 15.75
C THR A 11 22.22 11.23 14.90
N SER A 12 20.98 10.76 14.76
CA SER A 12 19.90 11.50 14.07
C SER A 12 19.67 12.88 14.69
N MET A 13 19.80 13.01 16.02
CA MET A 13 19.69 14.29 16.72
C MET A 13 20.83 15.25 16.38
N GLN A 14 22.06 14.75 16.28
CA GLN A 14 23.20 15.59 15.87
C GLN A 14 23.05 16.08 14.43
N VAL A 15 22.57 15.25 13.52
CA VAL A 15 22.25 15.67 12.14
C VAL A 15 21.18 16.76 12.15
N ALA A 16 20.08 16.57 12.88
CA ALA A 16 19.01 17.56 12.97
C ALA A 16 19.50 18.89 13.58
N ALA A 17 20.30 18.83 14.65
CA ALA A 17 20.85 20.03 15.29
C ALA A 17 21.78 20.83 14.37
N ARG A 18 22.63 20.15 13.62
CA ARG A 18 23.54 20.81 12.65
C ARG A 18 22.79 21.47 11.50
N VAL A 19 21.78 20.78 10.96
CA VAL A 19 20.92 21.36 9.91
C VAL A 19 20.14 22.55 10.44
N GLY A 20 19.54 22.44 11.64
CA GLY A 20 18.86 23.57 12.27
C GLY A 20 19.75 24.78 12.51
N ALA A 21 20.98 24.56 13.01
CA ALA A 21 21.98 25.63 13.16
C ALA A 21 22.33 26.30 11.84
N GLY A 22 22.45 25.53 10.75
CA GLY A 22 22.69 26.07 9.41
C GLY A 22 21.54 26.95 8.91
N VAL A 23 20.28 26.55 9.17
CA VAL A 23 19.10 27.35 8.81
C VAL A 23 19.08 28.68 9.57
N VAL A 24 19.32 28.64 10.89
CA VAL A 24 19.44 29.88 11.71
C VAL A 24 20.54 30.78 11.19
N ALA A 25 21.73 30.24 10.96
CA ALA A 25 22.88 31.04 10.50
C ALA A 25 22.66 31.66 9.11
N ARG A 26 21.97 30.97 8.20
CA ARG A 26 21.76 31.43 6.82
C ARG A 26 20.59 32.36 6.64
N HIS A 27 19.50 32.12 7.38
CA HIS A 27 18.19 32.77 7.16
C HIS A 27 17.67 33.54 8.38
N GLY A 28 18.27 33.38 9.56
CA GLY A 28 17.76 33.97 10.79
C GLY A 28 16.42 33.37 11.28
N TRP A 29 15.98 32.27 10.70
CA TRP A 29 14.70 31.69 11.06
C TRP A 29 14.80 30.96 12.41
N PRO A 30 13.84 31.15 13.32
CA PRO A 30 13.81 30.43 14.58
C PRO A 30 13.58 28.95 14.33
N VAL A 31 14.29 28.09 15.07
CA VAL A 31 14.07 26.64 15.02
C VAL A 31 13.27 26.23 16.24
N ASN A 32 12.10 25.65 15.99
CA ASN A 32 11.24 25.02 17.00
C ASN A 32 11.03 23.55 16.63
N LEU A 33 11.21 22.63 17.58
CA LEU A 33 11.09 21.18 17.35
C LEU A 33 9.67 20.65 17.58
N THR A 34 8.78 21.44 18.16
CA THR A 34 7.41 21.04 18.52
C THR A 34 6.34 21.84 17.78
N GLU A 35 6.55 23.15 17.62
CA GLU A 35 5.62 24.04 16.94
C GLU A 35 6.34 24.72 15.79
N TYR A 36 6.09 24.28 14.56
CA TYR A 36 6.75 24.77 13.36
C TYR A 36 5.78 24.83 12.18
N ASP A 37 5.96 25.80 11.32
CA ASP A 37 5.20 25.93 10.07
C ASP A 37 5.74 25.01 8.98
N VAL A 38 7.06 24.82 8.95
CA VAL A 38 7.76 24.00 7.95
C VAL A 38 8.71 23.04 8.64
N GLU A 39 8.59 21.75 8.36
CA GLU A 39 9.53 20.74 8.81
C GLU A 39 10.63 20.51 7.76
N ILE A 40 11.88 20.79 8.15
CA ILE A 40 13.04 20.41 7.35
C ILE A 40 13.48 19.00 7.75
N VAL A 41 13.59 18.14 6.76
CA VAL A 41 13.98 16.74 6.91
C VAL A 41 15.37 16.54 6.33
N ALA A 42 16.25 15.90 7.09
CA ALA A 42 17.60 15.55 6.70
C ALA A 42 17.81 14.05 6.71
N TYR A 43 18.19 13.47 5.59
CA TYR A 43 18.59 12.07 5.48
C TYR A 43 20.10 11.98 5.23
N LEU A 44 20.82 11.40 6.18
CA LEU A 44 22.23 11.09 6.04
C LEU A 44 22.39 9.59 5.72
N THR A 45 22.93 9.30 4.54
CA THR A 45 23.21 7.94 4.08
C THR A 45 24.65 7.90 3.58
N ASP A 46 25.49 7.14 4.26
CA ASP A 46 26.93 7.07 3.98
C ASP A 46 27.58 8.47 3.92
N ASP A 47 27.98 8.93 2.76
CA ASP A 47 28.59 10.25 2.47
C ASP A 47 27.60 11.27 1.91
N ARG A 48 26.31 10.92 1.78
CA ARG A 48 25.28 11.76 1.15
C ARG A 48 24.31 12.31 2.18
N LEU A 49 24.11 13.64 2.10
CA LEU A 49 23.09 14.34 2.85
C LEU A 49 21.99 14.80 1.88
N LEU A 50 20.76 14.30 2.09
CA LEU A 50 19.57 14.80 1.40
C LEU A 50 18.82 15.73 2.36
N LEU A 51 18.54 16.95 1.91
CA LEU A 51 17.70 17.90 2.61
C LEU A 51 16.40 18.12 1.83
N GLY A 52 15.30 18.17 2.55
CA GLY A 52 13.99 18.44 1.96
C GLY A 52 13.04 19.03 2.98
N THR A 53 11.91 19.53 2.50
CA THR A 53 10.81 19.97 3.34
C THR A 53 9.73 18.90 3.35
N ARG A 54 9.14 18.63 4.53
CA ARG A 54 7.99 17.75 4.62
C ARG A 54 6.74 18.50 4.19
N LEU A 55 6.15 18.07 3.07
CA LEU A 55 4.91 18.65 2.55
C LEU A 55 3.65 18.04 3.18
N THR A 56 3.77 16.84 3.76
CA THR A 56 2.67 16.12 4.41
C THR A 56 2.89 16.07 5.92
N ARG A 57 1.90 16.49 6.70
CA ARG A 57 1.96 16.42 8.17
C ARG A 57 2.04 14.98 8.65
N GLU A 58 2.67 14.76 9.78
CA GLU A 58 2.70 13.46 10.43
C GLU A 58 1.28 12.94 10.67
N GLY A 59 1.03 11.68 10.36
CA GLY A 59 -0.32 11.09 10.41
C GLY A 59 -1.17 11.26 9.14
N SER A 60 -0.84 12.19 8.23
CA SER A 60 -1.59 12.33 6.95
C SER A 60 -1.32 11.19 5.95
N LEU A 61 -0.25 10.42 6.16
CA LEU A 61 0.04 9.19 5.41
C LEU A 61 -0.85 8.01 5.83
N HIS A 62 -1.55 8.15 6.96
CA HIS A 62 -2.54 7.18 7.40
C HIS A 62 -3.93 7.73 7.11
N ARG A 63 -4.70 7.06 6.29
CA ARG A 63 -6.11 7.41 6.10
C ARG A 63 -6.81 7.41 7.47
N ARG A 64 -7.39 8.54 7.86
CA ARG A 64 -8.11 8.71 9.14
C ARG A 64 -9.41 7.88 9.22
N HIS A 65 -9.80 7.26 8.12
CA HIS A 65 -11.07 6.57 7.96
C HIS A 65 -10.92 5.05 8.11
N ARG A 66 -10.30 4.58 9.19
CA ARG A 66 -10.22 3.14 9.46
C ARG A 66 -10.94 2.82 10.75
N VAL A 67 -11.96 1.97 10.66
CA VAL A 67 -12.66 1.39 11.82
C VAL A 67 -11.71 0.47 12.60
N GLY A 68 -10.81 -0.20 11.89
CA GLY A 68 -9.84 -1.10 12.49
C GLY A 68 -8.71 -1.47 11.53
N LEU A 69 -7.62 -1.94 12.12
CA LEU A 69 -6.48 -2.50 11.40
C LEU A 69 -6.63 -4.03 11.41
N GLY A 70 -6.63 -4.65 10.26
CA GLY A 70 -6.50 -6.09 10.12
C GLY A 70 -5.10 -6.57 10.53
N LYS A 71 -4.91 -7.88 10.55
CA LYS A 71 -3.64 -8.53 10.93
C LYS A 71 -2.44 -8.07 10.11
N SER A 72 -2.66 -7.62 8.88
CA SER A 72 -1.61 -7.12 7.98
C SER A 72 -2.20 -6.03 7.08
N THR A 73 -2.30 -4.80 7.60
CA THR A 73 -2.88 -3.70 6.83
C THR A 73 -1.81 -2.99 6.01
N LEU A 74 -2.00 -2.95 4.70
CA LEU A 74 -1.15 -2.22 3.76
C LEU A 74 -1.25 -0.69 3.99
N LYS A 75 -0.15 0.04 3.78
CA LYS A 75 -0.19 1.51 3.78
C LYS A 75 -0.94 2.01 2.54
N ALA A 76 -1.76 3.05 2.70
CA ALA A 76 -2.53 3.64 1.60
C ALA A 76 -1.65 4.12 0.43
N SER A 77 -0.48 4.69 0.72
CA SER A 77 0.48 5.11 -0.32
C SER A 77 1.05 3.94 -1.14
N VAL A 78 1.22 2.76 -0.52
CA VAL A 78 1.65 1.55 -1.23
C VAL A 78 0.50 0.99 -2.06
N ALA A 79 -0.73 0.97 -1.51
CA ALA A 79 -1.93 0.57 -2.26
C ALA A 79 -2.14 1.45 -3.50
N PHE A 80 -2.03 2.78 -3.34
CA PHE A 80 -2.05 3.72 -4.47
C PHE A 80 -1.00 3.40 -5.53
N ALA A 81 0.26 3.17 -5.12
CA ALA A 81 1.34 2.86 -6.05
C ALA A 81 1.09 1.54 -6.82
N LEU A 82 0.54 0.51 -6.17
CA LEU A 82 0.16 -0.74 -6.83
C LEU A 82 -0.94 -0.51 -7.86
N CYS A 83 -1.98 0.26 -7.50
CA CYS A 83 -3.05 0.61 -8.44
C CYS A 83 -2.51 1.43 -9.62
N TRP A 84 -1.63 2.39 -9.37
CA TRP A 84 -1.00 3.19 -10.42
C TRP A 84 -0.22 2.33 -11.42
N LEU A 85 0.57 1.36 -10.93
CA LEU A 85 1.31 0.41 -11.77
C LEU A 85 0.41 -0.48 -12.64
N ALA A 86 -0.86 -0.64 -12.25
CA ALA A 86 -1.84 -1.38 -13.02
C ALA A 86 -2.44 -0.59 -14.20
N ALA A 87 -1.97 0.64 -14.49
CA ALA A 87 -2.52 1.52 -15.52
C ALA A 87 -4.06 1.61 -15.50
N PRO A 88 -4.65 2.12 -14.40
CA PRO A 88 -6.09 2.06 -14.16
C PRO A 88 -6.90 2.92 -15.14
N TRP A 89 -6.27 3.91 -15.78
CA TRP A 89 -6.88 4.77 -16.81
C TRP A 89 -7.23 4.05 -18.12
N GLU A 90 -6.70 2.85 -18.34
CA GLU A 90 -6.96 1.99 -19.49
C GLU A 90 -7.91 0.82 -19.16
N ALA A 91 -8.57 0.86 -18.00
CA ALA A 91 -9.37 -0.24 -17.47
C ALA A 91 -10.79 0.19 -17.13
N GLN A 92 -11.71 -0.78 -17.12
CA GLN A 92 -13.08 -0.62 -16.61
C GLN A 92 -13.26 -1.36 -15.26
N THR A 93 -12.49 -2.41 -15.05
CA THR A 93 -12.60 -3.27 -13.86
C THR A 93 -11.27 -3.41 -13.13
N LEU A 94 -11.32 -3.36 -11.79
CA LEU A 94 -10.18 -3.67 -10.92
C LEU A 94 -10.64 -4.56 -9.78
N VAL A 95 -9.98 -5.70 -9.60
CA VAL A 95 -10.30 -6.68 -8.56
C VAL A 95 -9.10 -6.93 -7.65
N ASP A 96 -9.33 -6.95 -6.33
CA ASP A 96 -8.40 -7.49 -5.35
C ASP A 96 -8.96 -8.79 -4.76
N PRO A 97 -8.44 -9.95 -5.15
CA PRO A 97 -8.96 -11.25 -4.71
C PRO A 97 -8.57 -11.66 -3.29
N LEU A 98 -7.71 -10.88 -2.61
CA LEU A 98 -7.30 -11.08 -1.21
C LEU A 98 -7.29 -9.74 -0.47
N CYS A 99 -8.41 -9.03 -0.53
CA CYS A 99 -8.49 -7.62 -0.16
C CYS A 99 -8.29 -7.32 1.33
N GLY A 100 -8.40 -8.32 2.21
CA GLY A 100 -8.34 -8.11 3.66
C GLY A 100 -9.29 -7.00 4.09
N THR A 101 -8.78 -5.94 4.72
CA THR A 101 -9.55 -4.76 5.14
C THR A 101 -9.83 -3.76 4.01
N ALA A 102 -9.67 -4.15 2.74
CA ALA A 102 -9.98 -3.44 1.51
C ALA A 102 -9.16 -2.15 1.26
N THR A 103 -7.89 -2.09 1.69
CA THR A 103 -7.08 -0.89 1.46
C THR A 103 -6.87 -0.63 -0.04
N ILE A 104 -6.51 -1.64 -0.83
CA ILE A 104 -6.30 -1.50 -2.29
C ILE A 104 -7.62 -1.13 -2.99
N PRO A 105 -8.73 -1.84 -2.80
CA PRO A 105 -10.00 -1.49 -3.44
C PRO A 105 -10.48 -0.09 -3.09
N ILE A 106 -10.39 0.33 -1.83
CA ILE A 106 -10.80 1.67 -1.40
C ILE A 106 -9.93 2.75 -2.07
N GLU A 107 -8.60 2.59 -2.08
CA GLU A 107 -7.72 3.54 -2.77
C GLU A 107 -8.02 3.59 -4.27
N ALA A 108 -8.27 2.46 -4.92
CA ALA A 108 -8.63 2.42 -6.34
C ALA A 108 -9.93 3.19 -6.63
N ALA A 109 -11.00 2.92 -5.89
CA ALA A 109 -12.29 3.56 -6.09
C ALA A 109 -12.25 5.08 -5.83
N LEU A 110 -11.50 5.53 -4.82
CA LEU A 110 -11.37 6.95 -4.49
C LEU A 110 -10.55 7.73 -5.51
N GLN A 111 -9.56 7.10 -6.15
CA GLN A 111 -8.67 7.78 -7.10
C GLN A 111 -9.14 7.68 -8.55
N TRP A 112 -9.83 6.60 -8.91
CA TRP A 112 -10.33 6.32 -10.26
C TRP A 112 -11.82 5.97 -10.24
N PRO A 113 -12.72 6.95 -10.09
CA PRO A 113 -14.16 6.71 -9.91
C PRO A 113 -14.86 6.08 -11.12
N HIS A 114 -14.20 6.01 -12.28
CA HIS A 114 -14.71 5.33 -13.47
C HIS A 114 -14.58 3.81 -13.41
N LEU A 115 -13.76 3.29 -12.48
CA LEU A 115 -13.55 1.86 -12.34
C LEU A 115 -14.69 1.18 -11.57
N THR A 116 -15.11 0.03 -12.04
CA THR A 116 -15.84 -0.95 -11.24
C THR A 116 -14.82 -1.68 -10.37
N VAL A 117 -14.82 -1.39 -9.06
CA VAL A 117 -13.85 -1.95 -8.12
C VAL A 117 -14.50 -2.99 -7.22
N ILE A 118 -13.90 -4.18 -7.16
CA ILE A 118 -14.40 -5.29 -6.34
C ILE A 118 -13.25 -5.86 -5.49
N GLY A 119 -13.51 -6.02 -4.20
CA GLY A 119 -12.61 -6.71 -3.28
C GLY A 119 -13.23 -7.95 -2.70
N GLY A 120 -12.44 -9.00 -2.50
CA GLY A 120 -12.92 -10.15 -1.80
C GLY A 120 -11.87 -10.82 -0.93
N ASP A 121 -12.35 -11.46 0.11
CA ASP A 121 -11.53 -12.24 1.03
C ASP A 121 -12.30 -13.46 1.52
N ARG A 122 -11.61 -14.49 1.96
CA ARG A 122 -12.22 -15.65 2.56
C ARG A 122 -12.62 -15.42 4.02
N SER A 123 -11.99 -14.47 4.69
CA SER A 123 -12.20 -14.14 6.10
C SER A 123 -13.40 -13.21 6.26
N ALA A 124 -14.44 -13.67 6.94
CA ALA A 124 -15.59 -12.84 7.29
C ALA A 124 -15.20 -11.66 8.20
N ASP A 125 -14.24 -11.86 9.11
CA ASP A 125 -13.79 -10.83 10.04
C ASP A 125 -13.06 -9.70 9.30
N GLU A 126 -12.19 -10.03 8.35
CA GLU A 126 -11.51 -9.01 7.52
C GLU A 126 -12.54 -8.25 6.66
N LEU A 127 -13.52 -8.94 6.08
CA LEU A 127 -14.58 -8.29 5.30
C LEU A 127 -15.50 -7.41 6.16
N ALA A 128 -15.76 -7.76 7.41
CA ALA A 128 -16.49 -6.88 8.32
C ALA A 128 -15.76 -5.56 8.56
N LEU A 129 -14.42 -5.60 8.75
CA LEU A 129 -13.58 -4.41 8.82
C LEU A 129 -13.56 -3.65 7.49
N ALA A 130 -13.50 -4.36 6.36
CA ALA A 130 -13.54 -3.78 5.01
C ALA A 130 -14.83 -2.99 4.77
N MET A 131 -15.99 -3.55 5.15
CA MET A 131 -17.29 -2.86 5.05
C MET A 131 -17.32 -1.58 5.89
N GLY A 132 -16.82 -1.62 7.12
CA GLY A 132 -16.69 -0.44 7.97
C GLY A 132 -15.77 0.63 7.35
N ASN A 133 -14.59 0.23 6.88
CA ASN A 133 -13.64 1.13 6.23
C ASN A 133 -14.24 1.76 4.95
N ARG A 134 -14.89 0.97 4.10
CA ARG A 134 -15.61 1.44 2.92
C ARG A 134 -16.66 2.49 3.26
N GLY A 135 -17.48 2.22 4.28
CA GLY A 135 -18.54 3.13 4.72
C GLY A 135 -18.01 4.48 5.20
N LEU A 136 -16.92 4.49 5.98
CA LEU A 136 -16.28 5.73 6.46
C LEU A 136 -15.65 6.57 5.32
N CYS A 137 -15.19 5.93 4.24
CA CYS A 137 -14.58 6.62 3.10
C CYS A 137 -15.61 7.06 2.06
N GLY A 138 -16.83 6.53 2.08
CA GLY A 138 -17.80 6.70 1.01
C GLY A 138 -17.32 6.11 -0.32
N ALA A 139 -16.44 5.10 -0.29
CA ALA A 139 -15.87 4.50 -1.49
C ALA A 139 -16.87 3.54 -2.13
N ASP A 140 -17.02 3.64 -3.46
CA ASP A 140 -17.86 2.71 -4.23
C ASP A 140 -17.06 1.43 -4.56
N VAL A 141 -17.14 0.46 -3.65
CA VAL A 141 -16.43 -0.82 -3.73
C VAL A 141 -17.38 -1.97 -3.49
N GLY A 142 -17.48 -2.91 -4.41
CA GLY A 142 -18.12 -4.19 -4.20
C GLY A 142 -17.28 -5.06 -3.25
N LEU A 143 -17.90 -5.64 -2.22
CA LEU A 143 -17.21 -6.55 -1.28
C LEU A 143 -17.90 -7.91 -1.26
N CYS A 144 -17.14 -8.97 -1.52
CA CYS A 144 -17.64 -10.34 -1.60
C CYS A 144 -16.78 -11.31 -0.80
N ARG A 145 -17.40 -12.38 -0.31
CA ARG A 145 -16.67 -13.49 0.32
C ARG A 145 -16.43 -14.59 -0.70
N TRP A 146 -15.16 -14.88 -0.95
CA TRP A 146 -14.73 -15.95 -1.87
C TRP A 146 -13.39 -16.57 -1.49
N ASP A 147 -13.03 -17.62 -2.21
CA ASP A 147 -11.67 -18.17 -2.18
C ASP A 147 -10.93 -17.70 -3.44
N CYS A 148 -9.74 -17.12 -3.28
CA CYS A 148 -8.92 -16.65 -4.41
C CYS A 148 -8.49 -17.76 -5.39
N ARG A 149 -8.73 -19.02 -5.04
CA ARG A 149 -8.47 -20.19 -5.88
C ARG A 149 -9.64 -20.54 -6.80
N GLU A 150 -10.80 -19.91 -6.60
CA GLU A 150 -12.04 -20.11 -7.33
C GLU A 150 -12.84 -18.81 -7.32
N LEU A 151 -12.54 -17.92 -8.25
CA LEU A 151 -13.12 -16.60 -8.32
C LEU A 151 -14.44 -16.61 -9.07
N PRO A 152 -15.48 -15.88 -8.60
CA PRO A 152 -16.81 -15.89 -9.20
C PRO A 152 -16.90 -14.99 -10.45
N PHE A 153 -15.88 -15.05 -11.31
CA PHE A 153 -15.81 -14.29 -12.55
C PHE A 153 -15.68 -15.24 -13.74
N GLU A 154 -16.19 -14.81 -14.88
CA GLU A 154 -16.03 -15.51 -16.14
C GLU A 154 -14.56 -15.49 -16.60
N THR A 155 -14.20 -16.42 -17.46
CA THR A 155 -12.87 -16.44 -18.08
C THR A 155 -12.68 -15.19 -18.93
N ALA A 156 -11.50 -14.56 -18.83
CA ALA A 156 -11.12 -13.38 -19.61
C ALA A 156 -12.07 -12.17 -19.47
N SER A 157 -12.56 -11.91 -18.24
CA SER A 157 -13.56 -10.87 -17.96
C SER A 157 -13.03 -9.66 -17.18
N LEU A 158 -11.81 -9.71 -16.65
CA LEU A 158 -11.25 -8.65 -15.81
C LEU A 158 -10.07 -7.94 -16.46
N ASP A 159 -10.05 -6.60 -16.38
CA ASP A 159 -8.92 -5.82 -16.91
C ASP A 159 -7.73 -5.78 -15.98
N ARG A 160 -7.97 -5.62 -14.66
CA ARG A 160 -6.91 -5.44 -13.65
C ARG A 160 -7.15 -6.30 -12.43
N ILE A 161 -6.08 -6.94 -12.00
CA ILE A 161 -5.99 -7.57 -10.68
C ILE A 161 -4.84 -6.91 -9.93
N VAL A 162 -5.14 -6.36 -8.75
CA VAL A 162 -4.15 -5.71 -7.87
C VAL A 162 -4.27 -6.31 -6.48
N SER A 163 -3.19 -6.88 -5.93
CA SER A 163 -3.29 -7.58 -4.65
C SER A 163 -2.00 -7.58 -3.85
N ASP A 164 -2.16 -7.54 -2.51
CA ASP A 164 -1.10 -7.78 -1.53
C ASP A 164 -1.15 -9.24 -1.11
N LEU A 165 -0.28 -10.07 -1.71
CA LEU A 165 -0.30 -11.51 -1.55
C LEU A 165 0.28 -11.94 -0.18
N PRO A 166 -0.11 -13.08 0.39
CA PRO A 166 0.38 -13.53 1.69
C PRO A 166 1.87 -13.87 1.64
N PHE A 167 2.68 -13.21 2.49
CA PHE A 167 4.15 -13.36 2.51
C PHE A 167 4.66 -14.51 3.37
N GLY A 168 3.76 -15.18 4.11
CA GLY A 168 4.18 -16.24 5.02
C GLY A 168 4.82 -15.78 6.34
N ARG A 169 4.86 -14.45 6.62
CA ARG A 169 5.42 -13.90 7.87
C ARG A 169 4.35 -13.48 8.88
N ARG A 170 3.34 -12.73 8.45
CA ARG A 170 2.22 -12.24 9.28
C ARG A 170 0.93 -13.01 9.00
N VAL A 171 0.73 -13.35 7.73
CA VAL A 171 -0.42 -14.14 7.25
C VAL A 171 0.12 -15.31 6.44
N GLY A 172 -0.38 -16.53 6.73
CA GLY A 172 0.08 -17.76 6.09
C GLY A 172 1.41 -18.28 6.63
N SER A 173 1.99 -19.20 5.90
CA SER A 173 3.36 -19.69 6.06
C SER A 173 3.92 -20.03 4.68
N HIS A 174 5.23 -20.06 4.52
CA HIS A 174 5.85 -20.46 3.26
C HIS A 174 5.31 -21.80 2.73
N GLN A 175 5.20 -22.81 3.61
CA GLN A 175 4.66 -24.12 3.25
C GLN A 175 3.22 -24.04 2.69
N LYS A 176 2.35 -23.22 3.31
CA LYS A 176 0.99 -22.99 2.81
C LYS A 176 1.00 -22.24 1.48
N ASN A 177 1.91 -21.29 1.31
CA ASN A 177 2.03 -20.50 0.10
C ASN A 177 2.49 -21.33 -1.10
N VAL A 178 3.36 -22.32 -0.91
CA VAL A 178 3.79 -23.28 -1.98
C VAL A 178 2.57 -23.97 -2.63
N HIS A 179 1.52 -24.26 -1.87
CA HIS A 179 0.29 -24.88 -2.39
C HIS A 179 -0.76 -23.85 -2.84
N LEU A 180 -0.79 -22.66 -2.22
CA LEU A 180 -1.75 -21.61 -2.54
C LEU A 180 -1.43 -20.91 -3.86
N TYR A 181 -0.19 -20.46 -4.03
CA TYR A 181 0.22 -19.61 -5.15
C TYR A 181 -0.06 -20.21 -6.53
N PRO A 182 0.30 -21.48 -6.83
CA PRO A 182 0.03 -22.04 -8.15
C PRO A 182 -1.45 -22.07 -8.53
N ARG A 183 -2.33 -22.34 -7.54
CA ARG A 183 -3.78 -22.37 -7.76
C ARG A 183 -4.35 -20.97 -7.94
N MET A 184 -3.97 -20.06 -7.06
CA MET A 184 -4.37 -18.66 -7.09
C MET A 184 -3.92 -17.97 -8.39
N VAL A 185 -2.66 -18.13 -8.79
CA VAL A 185 -2.13 -17.50 -10.02
C VAL A 185 -2.80 -18.08 -11.27
N ARG A 186 -3.07 -19.39 -11.30
CA ARG A 186 -3.84 -20.01 -12.39
C ARG A 186 -5.23 -19.40 -12.50
N GLU A 187 -5.88 -19.19 -11.38
CA GLU A 187 -7.22 -18.61 -11.34
C GLU A 187 -7.22 -17.13 -11.73
N MET A 188 -6.28 -16.34 -11.23
CA MET A 188 -6.09 -14.95 -11.66
C MET A 188 -5.83 -14.86 -13.18
N ARG A 189 -5.01 -15.77 -13.72
CA ARG A 189 -4.78 -15.83 -15.17
C ARG A 189 -6.04 -16.19 -15.94
N ARG A 190 -6.89 -17.09 -15.42
CA ARG A 190 -8.15 -17.49 -16.06
C ARG A 190 -9.09 -16.31 -16.23
N VAL A 191 -9.23 -15.48 -15.19
CA VAL A 191 -10.21 -14.39 -15.17
C VAL A 191 -9.69 -13.12 -15.85
N LEU A 192 -8.36 -12.94 -15.99
CA LEU A 192 -7.80 -11.78 -16.70
C LEU A 192 -8.09 -11.85 -18.20
N ALA A 193 -8.59 -10.74 -18.75
CA ALA A 193 -8.79 -10.55 -20.18
C ALA A 193 -7.45 -10.53 -20.94
N PRO A 194 -7.45 -10.79 -22.25
CA PRO A 194 -6.28 -10.55 -23.08
C PRO A 194 -5.83 -9.08 -22.95
N GLY A 195 -4.54 -8.86 -22.63
CA GLY A 195 -4.01 -7.52 -22.32
C GLY A 195 -4.28 -7.04 -20.88
N GLY A 196 -4.99 -7.82 -20.08
CA GLY A 196 -5.19 -7.52 -18.66
C GLY A 196 -3.89 -7.60 -17.86
N LEU A 197 -3.80 -6.81 -16.79
CA LEU A 197 -2.60 -6.70 -15.95
C LEU A 197 -2.83 -7.25 -14.54
N LEU A 198 -1.88 -8.06 -14.08
CA LEU A 198 -1.75 -8.46 -12.67
C LEU A 198 -0.61 -7.66 -12.03
N VAL A 199 -0.93 -6.89 -10.99
CA VAL A 199 0.06 -6.23 -10.13
C VAL A 199 -0.02 -6.84 -8.74
N ALA A 200 1.06 -7.46 -8.28
CA ALA A 200 1.09 -8.16 -7.01
C ALA A 200 2.28 -7.73 -6.15
N LEU A 201 2.02 -7.45 -4.89
CA LEU A 201 3.05 -7.27 -3.87
C LEU A 201 3.30 -8.60 -3.17
N THR A 202 4.55 -9.07 -3.16
CA THR A 202 4.92 -10.30 -2.47
C THR A 202 6.41 -10.39 -2.17
N LEU A 203 6.77 -11.13 -1.12
CA LEU A 203 8.13 -11.58 -0.84
C LEU A 203 8.43 -12.96 -1.47
N GLU A 204 7.39 -13.70 -1.87
CA GLU A 204 7.47 -15.06 -2.43
C GLU A 204 7.65 -15.05 -3.96
N ARG A 205 8.54 -14.20 -4.46
CA ARG A 205 8.74 -13.95 -5.91
C ARG A 205 8.90 -15.24 -6.72
N ARG A 206 9.62 -16.24 -6.17
CA ARG A 206 9.87 -17.52 -6.85
C ARG A 206 8.61 -18.37 -7.04
N LEU A 207 7.55 -18.12 -6.26
CA LEU A 207 6.29 -18.85 -6.40
C LEU A 207 5.38 -18.24 -7.49
N LEU A 208 5.63 -17.00 -7.92
CA LEU A 208 4.90 -16.36 -9.03
C LEU A 208 5.42 -16.78 -10.42
N THR A 209 6.69 -17.21 -10.51
CA THR A 209 7.37 -17.49 -11.78
C THR A 209 7.44 -18.98 -12.13
N ARG A 210 6.78 -19.82 -11.37
CA ARG A 210 6.61 -21.26 -11.62
C ARG A 210 5.24 -21.52 -12.22
#